data_4dc7a8446dedecccae5ba0cc7199fbb4
#
_entry.id   4dc7a8446dedecccae5ba0cc7199fbb4
#
_cell.length_a   1.000
_cell.length_b   1.000
_cell.length_c   1.000
_cell.angle_alpha   90.00
_cell.angle_beta   90.00
_cell.angle_gamma   90.00
#
_symmetry.space_group_name_H-M   'P 1'
#
loop_
_entity.id
_entity.type
_entity.pdbx_description
1 polymer ?
#
loop_
_entity_poly.entity_id
_entity_poly.type
_entity_poly.pdbx_seq_one_letter_code
_entity_poly.pdbx_strand_id
1 'polypeptide(L)'
;MFRQRVFSCLARLRMWVAAGILLACAAIAPGKDIEFGGYTWQIRSGRGGPGPNSWAEDNVWLDASTNLHLKISHRDGHWSCAEITTRQRLGFGRYQFQISGRIDCFDDNVVLGLFNYPTSDVGSDGTHEIDIEFARWGNAHNPMGNFTVWPVEKSLQRETKSFRFGLPGDQTTHRFIWNRTQVLFQSLVGFREDDQEIFSQWVYRPKETDRYISDRPMPVHINLWLFQGRPPKNGLEVEVVLRDFKFTPESQLFRLR
;
A
#
# COMPACT_ATOMS: atom_id res chain seq x y z
N MET A 1 -63.90 -71.46 9.75
CA MET A 1 -63.71 -70.79 8.46
C MET A 1 -62.83 -69.57 8.72
N PHE A 2 -61.52 -69.71 8.59
CA PHE A 2 -60.57 -68.60 8.74
C PHE A 2 -59.72 -68.54 7.47
N ARG A 3 -59.79 -67.39 6.78
CA ARG A 3 -58.93 -67.07 5.64
C ARG A 3 -57.71 -66.31 6.14
N GLN A 4 -56.52 -66.91 5.95
CA GLN A 4 -55.26 -66.24 6.15
C GLN A 4 -54.99 -65.26 4.98
N ARG A 5 -54.65 -64.04 5.30
CA ARG A 5 -54.06 -63.07 4.35
C ARG A 5 -52.56 -63.05 4.51
N VAL A 6 -51.84 -63.35 3.43
CA VAL A 6 -50.40 -63.25 3.31
C VAL A 6 -50.03 -61.80 2.95
N PHE A 7 -49.25 -61.15 3.79
CA PHE A 7 -48.68 -59.81 3.46
C PHE A 7 -47.28 -60.01 2.89
N SER A 8 -47.06 -59.65 1.64
CA SER A 8 -45.77 -59.58 1.01
C SER A 8 -45.10 -58.23 1.35
N CYS A 9 -43.97 -58.30 2.01
CA CYS A 9 -43.13 -57.11 2.37
C CYS A 9 -42.15 -56.83 1.21
N LEU A 10 -42.42 -55.84 0.39
CA LEU A 10 -41.45 -55.31 -0.59
C LEU A 10 -40.57 -54.28 0.06
N ALA A 11 -39.32 -54.67 0.40
CA ALA A 11 -38.27 -53.74 0.83
C ALA A 11 -37.77 -52.90 -0.34
N ARG A 12 -38.10 -51.58 -0.31
CA ARG A 12 -37.52 -50.61 -1.25
C ARG A 12 -36.14 -50.17 -0.71
N LEU A 13 -35.11 -50.57 -1.38
CA LEU A 13 -33.72 -50.14 -1.17
C LEU A 13 -33.57 -48.70 -1.71
N ARG A 14 -33.47 -47.70 -0.83
CA ARG A 14 -33.16 -46.34 -1.20
C ARG A 14 -31.63 -46.17 -1.29
N MET A 15 -31.12 -46.12 -2.50
CA MET A 15 -29.73 -45.68 -2.76
C MET A 15 -29.61 -44.18 -2.49
N TRP A 16 -28.83 -43.82 -1.46
CA TRP A 16 -28.38 -42.47 -1.26
C TRP A 16 -27.15 -42.22 -2.13
N VAL A 17 -27.33 -41.37 -3.18
CA VAL A 17 -26.20 -40.82 -3.92
C VAL A 17 -25.66 -39.66 -3.12
N ALA A 18 -24.54 -39.83 -2.43
CA ALA A 18 -23.82 -38.75 -1.80
C ALA A 18 -23.11 -37.94 -2.89
N ALA A 19 -23.68 -36.79 -3.25
CA ALA A 19 -23.00 -35.79 -4.09
C ALA A 19 -21.90 -35.14 -3.26
N GLY A 20 -20.67 -35.59 -3.42
CA GLY A 20 -19.49 -34.93 -2.86
C GLY A 20 -19.28 -33.58 -3.55
N ILE A 21 -19.55 -32.49 -2.85
CA ILE A 21 -19.15 -31.13 -3.29
C ILE A 21 -17.64 -31.04 -3.09
N LEU A 22 -16.88 -31.21 -4.18
CA LEU A 22 -15.46 -30.84 -4.22
C LEU A 22 -15.40 -29.30 -4.12
N LEU A 23 -15.15 -28.77 -2.91
CA LEU A 23 -14.66 -27.39 -2.76
C LEU A 23 -13.27 -27.33 -3.40
N ALA A 24 -13.19 -26.88 -4.64
CA ALA A 24 -11.94 -26.47 -5.22
C ALA A 24 -11.45 -25.25 -4.42
N CYS A 25 -10.49 -25.45 -3.52
CA CYS A 25 -9.68 -24.34 -3.01
C CYS A 25 -8.97 -23.74 -4.22
N ALA A 26 -9.48 -22.61 -4.74
CA ALA A 26 -8.74 -21.83 -5.70
C ALA A 26 -7.46 -21.37 -5.00
N ALA A 27 -6.34 -21.98 -5.33
CA ALA A 27 -5.03 -21.47 -4.94
C ALA A 27 -4.92 -20.06 -5.53
N ILE A 28 -4.80 -19.08 -4.66
CA ILE A 28 -4.49 -17.70 -5.09
C ILE A 28 -3.15 -17.82 -5.80
N ALA A 29 -3.13 -17.59 -7.12
CA ALA A 29 -1.89 -17.55 -7.87
C ALA A 29 -0.98 -16.49 -7.23
N PRO A 30 0.33 -16.78 -7.05
CA PRO A 30 1.25 -15.78 -6.55
C PRO A 30 1.20 -14.58 -7.50
N GLY A 31 1.01 -13.37 -6.94
CA GLY A 31 0.95 -12.14 -7.72
C GLY A 31 2.22 -11.98 -8.57
N LYS A 32 2.08 -11.36 -9.73
CA LYS A 32 3.18 -11.08 -10.67
C LYS A 32 4.26 -10.24 -9.98
N ASP A 33 5.52 -10.57 -10.20
CA ASP A 33 6.67 -9.80 -9.73
C ASP A 33 7.19 -8.86 -10.81
N ILE A 34 7.79 -7.75 -10.38
CA ILE A 34 8.43 -6.74 -11.22
C ILE A 34 9.73 -6.26 -10.56
N GLU A 35 10.78 -6.01 -11.35
CA GLU A 35 12.07 -5.52 -10.83
C GLU A 35 12.13 -4.00 -10.98
N PHE A 36 12.30 -3.26 -9.86
CA PHE A 36 12.40 -1.81 -9.89
C PHE A 36 13.27 -1.30 -8.74
N GLY A 37 14.14 -0.30 -9.01
CA GLY A 37 15.01 0.30 -8.00
C GLY A 37 15.96 -0.70 -7.32
N GLY A 38 16.31 -1.80 -7.99
CA GLY A 38 17.17 -2.87 -7.43
C GLY A 38 16.46 -3.83 -6.47
N TYR A 39 15.11 -3.82 -6.43
CA TYR A 39 14.29 -4.68 -5.60
C TYR A 39 13.26 -5.43 -6.43
N THR A 40 12.91 -6.64 -5.97
CA THR A 40 11.78 -7.41 -6.49
C THR A 40 10.50 -6.98 -5.77
N TRP A 41 9.51 -6.56 -6.55
CA TRP A 41 8.21 -6.10 -6.05
C TRP A 41 7.11 -7.05 -6.50
N GLN A 42 6.27 -7.46 -5.59
CA GLN A 42 5.04 -8.17 -5.89
C GLN A 42 3.93 -7.17 -6.24
N ILE A 43 3.28 -7.38 -7.39
CA ILE A 43 2.11 -6.60 -7.79
C ILE A 43 0.88 -7.19 -7.13
N ARG A 44 0.04 -6.33 -6.56
CA ARG A 44 -1.22 -6.72 -5.92
C ARG A 44 -2.34 -6.88 -6.94
N SER A 45 -3.18 -7.90 -6.74
CA SER A 45 -4.43 -8.12 -7.49
C SER A 45 -5.58 -8.53 -6.57
N GLY A 46 -6.82 -8.46 -7.10
CA GLY A 46 -8.02 -8.86 -6.37
C GLY A 46 -8.68 -7.72 -5.59
N ARG A 47 -9.54 -8.06 -4.62
CA ARG A 47 -10.28 -7.09 -3.80
C ARG A 47 -9.74 -7.05 -2.37
N GLY A 48 -9.76 -5.86 -1.78
CA GLY A 48 -9.34 -5.71 -0.37
C GLY A 48 -9.03 -4.29 0.03
N GLY A 49 -8.73 -4.10 1.33
CA GLY A 49 -8.37 -2.82 1.93
C GLY A 49 -7.14 -2.13 1.31
N PRO A 50 -6.95 -0.84 1.66
CA PRO A 50 -7.83 -0.03 2.48
C PRO A 50 -9.14 0.27 1.76
N GLY A 51 -10.27 0.16 2.49
CA GLY A 51 -11.61 0.30 1.91
C GLY A 51 -11.98 -0.81 0.92
N PRO A 52 -13.10 -0.68 0.19
CA PRO A 52 -13.58 -1.70 -0.76
C PRO A 52 -12.95 -1.52 -2.15
N ASN A 53 -11.62 -1.51 -2.24
CA ASN A 53 -10.91 -1.32 -3.51
C ASN A 53 -10.73 -2.63 -4.29
N SER A 54 -10.62 -2.49 -5.62
CA SER A 54 -10.16 -3.51 -6.53
C SER A 54 -8.75 -3.16 -7.01
N TRP A 55 -7.86 -4.13 -7.00
CA TRP A 55 -6.46 -4.00 -7.39
C TRP A 55 -6.24 -4.78 -8.69
N ALA A 56 -5.57 -4.17 -9.68
CA ALA A 56 -5.34 -4.79 -10.97
C ALA A 56 -3.86 -4.79 -11.34
N GLU A 57 -3.35 -5.96 -11.74
CA GLU A 57 -1.95 -6.11 -12.16
C GLU A 57 -1.61 -5.24 -13.37
N ASP A 58 -2.56 -5.06 -14.30
CA ASP A 58 -2.40 -4.23 -15.49
C ASP A 58 -2.32 -2.72 -15.19
N ASN A 59 -2.53 -2.32 -13.94
CA ASN A 59 -2.35 -0.95 -13.48
C ASN A 59 -0.92 -0.67 -13.03
N VAL A 60 -0.02 -1.65 -13.18
CA VAL A 60 1.41 -1.54 -12.83
C VAL A 60 2.26 -2.05 -14.00
N TRP A 61 3.19 -1.23 -14.49
CA TRP A 61 4.13 -1.63 -15.55
C TRP A 61 5.41 -0.80 -15.51
N LEU A 62 6.45 -1.27 -16.20
CA LEU A 62 7.64 -0.49 -16.51
C LEU A 62 7.57 0.01 -17.94
N ASP A 63 8.00 1.26 -18.17
CA ASP A 63 8.21 1.79 -19.51
C ASP A 63 9.58 1.38 -20.07
N ALA A 64 9.88 1.80 -21.32
CA ALA A 64 11.15 1.52 -21.99
C ALA A 64 12.38 2.15 -21.29
N SER A 65 12.16 3.15 -20.43
CA SER A 65 13.17 3.80 -19.59
C SER A 65 13.26 3.23 -18.19
N THR A 66 12.58 2.11 -17.95
CA THR A 66 12.49 1.41 -16.66
C THR A 66 11.83 2.24 -15.54
N ASN A 67 11.05 3.27 -15.89
CA ASN A 67 10.21 3.96 -14.90
C ASN A 67 9.02 3.07 -14.55
N LEU A 68 8.63 3.07 -13.28
CA LEU A 68 7.49 2.32 -12.79
C LEU A 68 6.23 3.18 -12.83
N HIS A 69 5.21 2.70 -13.50
CA HIS A 69 3.90 3.33 -13.60
C HIS A 69 2.92 2.67 -12.65
N LEU A 70 2.15 3.50 -11.92
CA LEU A 70 0.97 3.09 -11.17
C LEU A 70 -0.22 3.89 -11.68
N LYS A 71 -1.35 3.20 -11.90
CA LYS A 71 -2.54 3.81 -12.45
C LYS A 71 -3.80 3.45 -11.67
N ILE A 72 -4.70 4.43 -11.48
CA ILE A 72 -6.11 4.18 -11.20
C ILE A 72 -6.82 4.22 -12.54
N SER A 73 -7.41 3.11 -12.95
CA SER A 73 -8.06 2.98 -14.25
C SER A 73 -9.56 2.65 -14.11
N HIS A 74 -10.32 3.01 -15.16
CA HIS A 74 -11.72 2.70 -15.30
C HIS A 74 -11.95 1.84 -16.54
N ARG A 75 -12.23 0.55 -16.35
CA ARG A 75 -12.44 -0.41 -17.44
C ARG A 75 -13.72 -1.19 -17.19
N ASP A 76 -14.52 -1.37 -18.23
CA ASP A 76 -15.78 -2.14 -18.20
C ASP A 76 -16.72 -1.72 -17.06
N GLY A 77 -16.80 -0.41 -16.79
CA GLY A 77 -17.64 0.16 -15.73
C GLY A 77 -17.05 0.02 -14.30
N HIS A 78 -15.82 -0.46 -14.15
CA HIS A 78 -15.20 -0.71 -12.86
C HIS A 78 -13.89 0.08 -12.68
N TRP A 79 -13.74 0.69 -11.50
CA TRP A 79 -12.50 1.33 -11.08
C TRP A 79 -11.57 0.31 -10.43
N SER A 80 -10.29 0.40 -10.77
CA SER A 80 -9.23 -0.40 -10.14
C SER A 80 -7.99 0.42 -9.82
N CYS A 81 -7.27 -0.01 -8.79
CA CYS A 81 -6.15 0.64 -8.17
C CYS A 81 -4.85 -0.13 -8.44
N ALA A 82 -3.72 0.46 -8.05
CA ALA A 82 -2.40 -0.14 -8.18
C ALA A 82 -1.69 -0.21 -6.82
N GLU A 83 -1.03 -1.33 -6.53
CA GLU A 83 -0.12 -1.49 -5.38
C GLU A 83 0.99 -2.46 -5.70
N ILE A 84 2.19 -2.15 -5.22
CA ILE A 84 3.35 -3.02 -5.21
C ILE A 84 3.95 -3.11 -3.80
N THR A 85 4.55 -4.26 -3.50
CA THR A 85 5.17 -4.54 -2.20
C THR A 85 6.51 -5.22 -2.41
N THR A 86 7.58 -4.76 -1.76
CA THR A 86 8.90 -5.43 -1.85
C THR A 86 8.85 -6.83 -1.26
N ARG A 87 9.53 -7.78 -1.92
CA ARG A 87 9.78 -9.11 -1.34
C ARG A 87 10.75 -9.03 -0.15
N GLN A 88 11.67 -8.08 -0.21
CA GLN A 88 12.64 -7.81 0.83
C GLN A 88 12.04 -6.98 1.96
N ARG A 89 12.47 -7.26 3.19
CA ARG A 89 12.18 -6.43 4.36
C ARG A 89 13.36 -5.52 4.62
N LEU A 90 13.11 -4.24 4.73
CA LEU A 90 14.12 -3.21 4.96
C LEU A 90 13.97 -2.64 6.37
N GLY A 91 15.09 -2.33 7.02
CA GLY A 91 15.15 -1.84 8.39
C GLY A 91 15.53 -0.36 8.47
N PHE A 92 16.27 0.03 9.51
CA PHE A 92 16.72 1.40 9.68
C PHE A 92 17.54 1.90 8.50
N GLY A 93 17.23 3.13 8.05
CA GLY A 93 17.87 3.73 6.90
C GLY A 93 17.06 4.87 6.28
N ARG A 94 17.53 5.33 5.12
CA ARG A 94 16.83 6.32 4.30
C ARG A 94 16.09 5.61 3.16
N TYR A 95 14.81 5.85 3.08
CA TYR A 95 13.89 5.45 2.03
C TYR A 95 13.61 6.67 1.17
N GLN A 96 13.90 6.62 -0.11
CA GLN A 96 13.75 7.74 -1.03
C GLN A 96 12.98 7.31 -2.27
N PHE A 97 12.00 8.12 -2.65
CA PHE A 97 11.12 7.91 -3.79
C PHE A 97 11.19 9.14 -4.68
N GLN A 98 11.48 8.96 -5.98
CA GLN A 98 11.44 10.03 -6.98
C GLN A 98 10.20 9.84 -7.85
N ILE A 99 9.34 10.85 -7.93
CA ILE A 99 8.02 10.77 -8.52
C ILE A 99 7.84 11.85 -9.58
N SER A 100 7.31 11.46 -10.74
CA SER A 100 6.71 12.36 -11.72
C SER A 100 5.19 12.25 -11.66
N GLY A 101 4.53 13.37 -11.41
CA GLY A 101 3.08 13.48 -11.34
C GLY A 101 2.64 14.73 -10.57
N ARG A 102 1.49 15.28 -10.94
CA ARG A 102 0.90 16.44 -10.25
C ARG A 102 0.17 16.00 -8.99
N ILE A 103 0.97 15.50 -8.00
CA ILE A 103 0.44 15.02 -6.72
C ILE A 103 -0.27 16.11 -5.90
N ASP A 104 0.03 17.38 -6.18
CA ASP A 104 -0.66 18.55 -5.59
C ASP A 104 -2.07 18.79 -6.16
N CYS A 105 -2.38 18.19 -7.31
CA CYS A 105 -3.65 18.34 -8.03
C CYS A 105 -4.55 17.12 -7.97
N PHE A 106 -4.28 16.14 -7.12
CA PHE A 106 -5.11 14.96 -6.99
C PHE A 106 -6.57 15.30 -6.65
N ASP A 107 -7.49 14.52 -7.22
CA ASP A 107 -8.88 14.49 -6.78
C ASP A 107 -8.96 14.11 -5.30
N ASP A 108 -10.01 14.58 -4.61
CA ASP A 108 -10.14 14.39 -3.17
C ASP A 108 -10.22 12.92 -2.75
N ASN A 109 -10.62 12.03 -3.65
CA ASN A 109 -10.73 10.60 -3.41
C ASN A 109 -9.47 9.81 -3.80
N VAL A 110 -8.46 10.46 -4.41
CA VAL A 110 -7.22 9.80 -4.82
C VAL A 110 -6.21 9.83 -3.68
N VAL A 111 -5.55 8.70 -3.44
CA VAL A 111 -4.50 8.54 -2.44
C VAL A 111 -3.28 7.91 -3.08
N LEU A 112 -2.11 8.52 -2.90
CA LEU A 112 -0.80 7.92 -3.17
C LEU A 112 -0.12 7.66 -1.83
N GLY A 113 0.25 6.42 -1.54
CA GLY A 113 0.98 6.00 -0.35
C GLY A 113 2.38 5.50 -0.67
N LEU A 114 3.37 5.93 0.13
CA LEU A 114 4.77 5.52 0.10
C LEU A 114 5.14 5.15 1.54
N PHE A 115 5.18 3.86 1.85
CA PHE A 115 5.20 3.45 3.25
C PHE A 115 5.88 2.10 3.47
N ASN A 116 6.18 1.78 4.72
CA ASN A 116 6.41 0.41 5.13
C ASN A 116 5.25 -0.10 5.99
N TYR A 117 4.98 -1.40 5.93
CA TYR A 117 3.81 -1.99 6.57
C TYR A 117 4.17 -3.29 7.30
N PRO A 118 3.63 -3.52 8.51
CA PRO A 118 3.94 -4.70 9.27
C PRO A 118 3.37 -5.98 8.63
N THR A 119 4.20 -7.00 8.58
CA THR A 119 3.73 -8.37 8.34
C THR A 119 3.17 -8.95 9.64
N SER A 120 2.38 -10.01 9.57
CA SER A 120 1.69 -10.61 10.73
C SER A 120 2.61 -11.07 11.86
N ASP A 121 3.89 -11.31 11.57
CA ASP A 121 4.93 -11.65 12.55
C ASP A 121 5.60 -10.42 13.19
N VAL A 122 5.37 -9.22 12.64
CA VAL A 122 5.86 -7.94 13.18
C VAL A 122 4.79 -7.27 14.03
N GLY A 123 3.59 -7.12 13.49
CA GLY A 123 2.50 -6.44 14.18
C GLY A 123 1.16 -6.59 13.48
N SER A 124 0.12 -6.04 14.08
CA SER A 124 -1.21 -5.98 13.50
C SER A 124 -1.41 -4.68 12.72
N ASP A 125 -2.42 -4.66 11.86
CA ASP A 125 -2.92 -3.43 11.23
C ASP A 125 -3.07 -2.28 12.23
N GLY A 126 -2.60 -1.09 11.83
CA GLY A 126 -2.57 0.11 12.67
C GLY A 126 -1.43 0.15 13.69
N THR A 127 -0.34 -0.61 13.45
CA THR A 127 0.89 -0.55 14.23
C THR A 127 2.13 -0.57 13.34
N HIS A 128 3.28 -0.10 13.85
CA HIS A 128 4.61 -0.17 13.23
C HIS A 128 4.81 0.61 11.91
N GLU A 129 3.78 1.09 11.27
CA GLU A 129 3.78 1.70 9.93
C GLU A 129 4.37 3.11 9.92
N ILE A 130 5.06 3.48 8.84
CA ILE A 130 5.62 4.81 8.60
C ILE A 130 5.20 5.23 7.20
N ASP A 131 4.44 6.36 7.08
CA ASP A 131 3.77 6.76 5.85
C ASP A 131 4.19 8.15 5.37
N ILE A 132 4.33 8.27 4.07
CA ILE A 132 4.17 9.51 3.32
C ILE A 132 2.95 9.32 2.44
N GLU A 133 1.89 10.12 2.65
CA GLU A 133 0.67 10.00 1.86
C GLU A 133 0.26 11.34 1.26
N PHE A 134 -0.20 11.30 0.01
CA PHE A 134 -0.80 12.42 -0.68
C PHE A 134 -2.27 12.14 -0.88
N ALA A 135 -3.11 12.73 0.00
CA ALA A 135 -4.54 12.46 0.07
C ALA A 135 -5.28 13.60 0.76
N ARG A 136 -6.46 13.93 0.26
CA ARG A 136 -7.43 14.84 0.92
C ARG A 136 -8.53 14.09 1.66
N TRP A 137 -8.50 12.78 1.66
CA TRP A 137 -9.45 11.94 2.40
C TRP A 137 -10.92 12.26 2.11
N GLY A 138 -11.26 12.49 0.83
CA GLY A 138 -12.60 12.79 0.36
C GLY A 138 -13.08 14.23 0.59
N ASN A 139 -12.25 15.11 1.15
CA ASN A 139 -12.60 16.50 1.47
C ASN A 139 -11.60 17.49 0.87
N ALA A 140 -12.06 18.32 -0.10
CA ALA A 140 -11.26 19.32 -0.80
C ALA A 140 -10.55 20.34 0.12
N HIS A 141 -11.08 20.55 1.32
CA HIS A 141 -10.52 21.50 2.29
C HIS A 141 -9.37 20.94 3.12
N ASN A 142 -9.15 19.63 3.09
CA ASN A 142 -8.03 19.03 3.82
C ASN A 142 -6.67 19.37 3.20
N PRO A 143 -5.59 19.41 3.98
CA PRO A 143 -4.23 19.38 3.47
C PRO A 143 -4.01 18.12 2.61
N MET A 144 -3.20 18.23 1.55
CA MET A 144 -2.91 17.12 0.63
C MET A 144 -1.79 16.23 1.14
N GLY A 145 -0.75 16.77 1.74
CA GLY A 145 0.38 16.00 2.23
C GLY A 145 0.19 15.53 3.67
N ASN A 146 0.59 14.30 3.96
CA ASN A 146 0.50 13.68 5.28
C ASN A 146 1.75 12.84 5.55
N PHE A 147 2.40 13.08 6.68
CA PHE A 147 3.43 12.22 7.25
C PHE A 147 2.85 11.55 8.49
N THR A 148 2.91 10.23 8.59
CA THR A 148 2.30 9.51 9.71
C THR A 148 3.29 8.48 10.28
N VAL A 149 3.30 8.33 11.60
CA VAL A 149 3.96 7.23 12.30
C VAL A 149 2.93 6.52 13.17
N TRP A 150 2.76 5.23 12.92
CA TRP A 150 1.92 4.36 13.73
C TRP A 150 2.75 3.73 14.84
N PRO A 151 2.25 3.73 16.08
CA PRO A 151 2.99 3.22 17.21
C PRO A 151 3.20 1.70 17.13
N VAL A 152 4.19 1.22 17.88
CA VAL A 152 4.41 -0.22 18.10
C VAL A 152 3.24 -0.82 18.89
N GLU A 153 2.80 -0.12 19.95
CA GLU A 153 1.70 -0.55 20.79
C GLU A 153 0.35 -0.07 20.24
N LYS A 154 -0.53 -1.01 19.91
CA LYS A 154 -1.86 -0.74 19.34
C LYS A 154 -2.77 0.14 20.20
N SER A 155 -2.52 0.21 21.52
CA SER A 155 -3.28 1.05 22.45
C SER A 155 -2.96 2.54 22.34
N LEU A 156 -1.85 2.89 21.67
CA LEU A 156 -1.42 4.26 21.49
C LEU A 156 -1.99 4.86 20.20
N GLN A 157 -2.00 6.19 20.14
CA GLN A 157 -2.47 6.93 18.98
C GLN A 157 -1.31 7.15 18.00
N ARG A 158 -1.60 7.03 16.70
CA ARG A 158 -0.67 7.46 15.66
C ARG A 158 -0.48 8.97 15.72
N GLU A 159 0.69 9.42 15.28
CA GLU A 159 0.99 10.83 15.12
C GLU A 159 1.06 11.18 13.63
N THR A 160 0.40 12.27 13.26
CA THR A 160 0.33 12.72 11.86
C THR A 160 0.62 14.20 11.78
N LYS A 161 1.51 14.58 10.83
CA LYS A 161 1.70 15.95 10.39
C LYS A 161 1.13 16.11 9.00
N SER A 162 0.01 16.85 8.87
CA SER A 162 -0.54 17.22 7.57
C SER A 162 -0.02 18.58 7.11
N PHE A 163 0.13 18.77 5.78
CA PHE A 163 0.64 20.02 5.21
C PHE A 163 0.01 20.31 3.84
N ARG A 164 -0.05 21.63 3.51
CA ARG A 164 -0.47 22.13 2.20
C ARG A 164 0.75 22.47 1.38
N PHE A 165 0.67 22.24 0.09
CA PHE A 165 1.73 22.62 -0.85
C PHE A 165 1.14 22.83 -2.24
N GLY A 166 1.91 23.48 -3.12
CA GLY A 166 1.71 23.58 -4.55
C GLY A 166 3.06 23.39 -5.24
N LEU A 167 3.07 22.73 -6.38
CA LEU A 167 4.29 22.36 -7.09
C LEU A 167 4.51 23.26 -8.31
N PRO A 168 5.73 23.74 -8.56
CA PRO A 168 6.07 24.47 -9.78
C PRO A 168 6.13 23.57 -11.02
N GLY A 169 6.21 22.26 -10.83
CA GLY A 169 6.31 21.23 -11.85
C GLY A 169 5.75 19.90 -11.36
N ASP A 170 6.10 18.80 -12.01
CA ASP A 170 5.60 17.46 -11.74
C ASP A 170 6.63 16.53 -11.09
N GLN A 171 7.88 16.99 -10.91
CA GLN A 171 8.96 16.19 -10.34
C GLN A 171 9.14 16.47 -8.86
N THR A 172 9.18 15.43 -8.06
CA THR A 172 9.35 15.52 -6.61
C THR A 172 10.21 14.37 -6.08
N THR A 173 10.81 14.62 -4.91
CA THR A 173 11.50 13.58 -4.12
C THR A 173 10.87 13.54 -2.74
N HIS A 174 10.51 12.34 -2.30
CA HIS A 174 9.96 12.10 -0.97
C HIS A 174 10.81 11.10 -0.26
N ARG A 175 11.09 11.34 1.02
CA ARG A 175 11.89 10.43 1.81
C ARG A 175 11.54 10.44 3.28
N PHE A 176 11.76 9.31 3.92
CA PHE A 176 11.89 9.24 5.36
C PHE A 176 13.22 8.59 5.75
N ILE A 177 13.81 9.09 6.83
CA ILE A 177 15.00 8.51 7.46
C ILE A 177 14.55 7.97 8.80
N TRP A 178 14.56 6.66 8.91
CA TRP A 178 14.10 5.93 10.07
C TRP A 178 15.27 5.33 10.83
N ASN A 179 15.33 5.62 12.12
CA ASN A 179 16.26 5.01 13.06
C ASN A 179 15.58 4.75 14.41
N ARG A 180 16.33 4.20 15.36
CA ARG A 180 15.78 3.84 16.68
C ARG A 180 15.15 5.00 17.44
N THR A 181 15.57 6.24 17.22
CA THR A 181 15.22 7.40 18.06
C THR A 181 14.27 8.39 17.39
N GLN A 182 14.16 8.32 16.07
CA GLN A 182 13.35 9.28 15.30
C GLN A 182 13.01 8.78 13.90
N VAL A 183 11.99 9.44 13.32
CA VAL A 183 11.71 9.40 11.89
C VAL A 183 11.77 10.84 11.36
N LEU A 184 12.68 11.12 10.43
CA LEU A 184 12.75 12.40 9.70
C LEU A 184 12.07 12.21 8.35
N PHE A 185 11.04 13.00 8.08
CA PHE A 185 10.36 13.07 6.78
C PHE A 185 10.77 14.32 6.02
N GLN A 186 10.91 14.20 4.70
CA GLN A 186 11.16 15.32 3.80
C GLN A 186 10.43 15.12 2.47
N SER A 187 9.87 16.22 1.96
CA SER A 187 9.33 16.31 0.60
C SER A 187 9.97 17.49 -0.11
N LEU A 188 10.51 17.27 -1.31
CA LEU A 188 11.36 18.19 -2.04
C LEU A 188 10.85 18.38 -3.47
N VAL A 189 11.05 19.56 -4.04
CA VAL A 189 10.81 19.84 -5.46
C VAL A 189 11.97 19.26 -6.29
N GLY A 190 11.62 18.59 -7.40
CA GLY A 190 12.58 18.00 -8.32
C GLY A 190 13.12 16.65 -7.86
N PHE A 191 13.91 15.99 -8.72
CA PHE A 191 14.66 14.80 -8.38
C PHE A 191 15.94 15.17 -7.65
N ARG A 192 16.00 14.86 -6.35
CA ARG A 192 17.05 15.34 -5.44
C ARG A 192 17.78 14.21 -4.71
N GLU A 193 19.11 14.34 -4.66
CA GLU A 193 19.97 13.54 -3.77
C GLU A 193 20.45 14.37 -2.57
N ASP A 194 20.38 15.71 -2.66
CA ASP A 194 20.71 16.68 -1.63
C ASP A 194 19.49 17.05 -0.77
N ASP A 195 19.64 17.99 0.17
CA ASP A 195 18.60 18.53 1.04
C ASP A 195 18.14 19.94 0.58
N GLN A 196 18.20 20.22 -0.73
CA GLN A 196 17.74 21.50 -1.29
C GLN A 196 16.25 21.41 -1.69
N GLU A 197 15.59 22.56 -1.78
CA GLU A 197 14.19 22.69 -2.26
C GLU A 197 13.17 21.88 -1.42
N ILE A 198 13.40 21.77 -0.11
CA ILE A 198 12.46 21.12 0.81
C ILE A 198 11.20 22.00 0.96
N PHE A 199 10.03 21.51 0.55
CA PHE A 199 8.75 22.18 0.77
C PHE A 199 7.99 21.68 2.01
N SER A 200 8.35 20.50 2.54
CA SER A 200 7.83 20.02 3.82
C SER A 200 8.83 19.12 4.52
N GLN A 201 8.95 19.29 5.83
CA GLN A 201 9.80 18.45 6.68
C GLN A 201 9.15 18.24 8.04
N TRP A 202 9.34 17.04 8.59
CA TRP A 202 8.93 16.73 9.96
C TRP A 202 9.94 15.79 10.63
N VAL A 203 10.32 16.10 11.87
CA VAL A 203 11.11 15.22 12.73
C VAL A 203 10.19 14.69 13.81
N TYR A 204 9.83 13.42 13.72
CA TYR A 204 9.12 12.73 14.77
C TYR A 204 10.11 12.11 15.74
N ARG A 205 10.11 12.57 16.98
CA ARG A 205 11.01 12.10 18.04
C ARG A 205 10.24 11.94 19.35
N PRO A 206 9.60 10.79 19.58
CA PRO A 206 8.85 10.52 20.79
C PRO A 206 9.80 10.33 21.99
N LYS A 207 9.33 10.53 23.22
CA LYS A 207 10.10 10.28 24.44
C LYS A 207 10.31 8.78 24.68
N GLU A 208 9.27 7.97 24.44
CA GLU A 208 9.24 6.51 24.63
C GLU A 208 9.43 5.80 23.27
N THR A 209 10.63 5.88 22.73
CA THR A 209 10.90 5.44 21.33
C THR A 209 10.48 4.01 21.05
N ASP A 210 10.73 3.09 21.97
CA ASP A 210 10.45 1.64 21.78
C ASP A 210 8.94 1.33 21.71
N ARG A 211 8.09 2.25 22.19
CA ARG A 211 6.63 2.11 22.11
C ARG A 211 6.04 2.74 20.84
N TYR A 212 6.76 3.69 20.23
CA TYR A 212 6.26 4.50 19.11
C TYR A 212 6.99 4.27 17.79
N ILE A 213 8.25 3.82 17.82
CA ILE A 213 9.06 3.62 16.61
C ILE A 213 9.41 2.14 16.50
N SER A 214 9.00 1.51 15.40
CA SER A 214 9.36 0.12 15.10
C SER A 214 10.88 -0.02 14.96
N ASP A 215 11.43 -1.14 15.44
CA ASP A 215 12.79 -1.58 15.16
C ASP A 215 12.84 -2.83 14.27
N ARG A 216 11.68 -3.23 13.71
CA ARG A 216 11.52 -4.45 12.92
C ARG A 216 11.60 -4.16 11.43
N PRO A 217 12.46 -4.85 10.66
CA PRO A 217 12.45 -4.74 9.21
C PRO A 217 11.11 -5.14 8.61
N MET A 218 10.62 -4.34 7.66
CA MET A 218 9.31 -4.50 7.02
C MET A 218 9.40 -4.33 5.52
N PRO A 219 8.48 -4.90 4.73
CA PRO A 219 8.38 -4.59 3.31
C PRO A 219 8.00 -3.13 3.09
N VAL A 220 8.40 -2.61 1.95
CA VAL A 220 7.99 -1.30 1.44
C VAL A 220 6.79 -1.48 0.53
N HIS A 221 5.82 -0.61 0.65
CA HIS A 221 4.63 -0.56 -0.17
C HIS A 221 4.58 0.76 -0.93
N ILE A 222 4.10 0.71 -2.15
CA ILE A 222 3.74 1.88 -2.95
C ILE A 222 2.37 1.62 -3.54
N ASN A 223 1.39 2.48 -3.23
CA ASN A 223 0.04 2.31 -3.74
C ASN A 223 -0.56 3.60 -4.28
N LEU A 224 -1.45 3.46 -5.25
CA LEU A 224 -2.29 4.52 -5.80
C LEU A 224 -3.72 3.99 -5.79
N TRP A 225 -4.60 4.58 -4.95
CA TRP A 225 -5.89 3.99 -4.62
C TRP A 225 -7.00 5.00 -4.37
N LEU A 226 -8.23 4.52 -4.18
CA LEU A 226 -9.44 5.32 -4.02
C LEU A 226 -9.94 5.30 -2.58
N PHE A 227 -9.96 6.47 -1.94
CA PHE A 227 -10.47 6.63 -0.58
C PHE A 227 -11.91 6.12 -0.46
N GLN A 228 -12.13 5.15 0.45
CA GLN A 228 -13.40 4.45 0.65
C GLN A 228 -13.94 3.77 -0.63
N GLY A 229 -13.08 3.46 -1.61
CA GLY A 229 -13.49 2.89 -2.90
C GLY A 229 -14.30 3.86 -3.79
N ARG A 230 -14.29 5.15 -3.48
CA ARG A 230 -15.05 6.16 -4.25
C ARG A 230 -14.28 6.60 -5.47
N PRO A 231 -14.91 6.60 -6.66
CA PRO A 231 -14.28 7.13 -7.88
C PRO A 231 -13.79 8.56 -7.71
N PRO A 232 -12.81 9.01 -8.53
CA PRO A 232 -12.47 10.41 -8.61
C PRO A 232 -13.70 11.24 -8.99
N LYS A 233 -13.95 12.35 -8.30
CA LYS A 233 -15.13 13.22 -8.52
C LYS A 233 -15.17 13.80 -9.93
N ASN A 234 -13.99 14.00 -10.52
CA ASN A 234 -13.83 14.49 -11.89
C ASN A 234 -13.99 13.39 -12.95
N GLY A 235 -14.13 12.11 -12.56
CA GLY A 235 -14.27 10.96 -13.45
C GLY A 235 -13.02 10.63 -14.28
N LEU A 236 -11.87 11.19 -13.96
CA LEU A 236 -10.62 10.98 -14.71
C LEU A 236 -9.78 9.87 -14.07
N GLU A 237 -9.14 9.07 -14.92
CA GLU A 237 -8.09 8.15 -14.50
C GLU A 237 -6.87 8.92 -13.97
N VAL A 238 -6.11 8.32 -13.08
CA VAL A 238 -4.93 8.96 -12.48
C VAL A 238 -3.72 8.05 -12.66
N GLU A 239 -2.61 8.65 -13.07
CA GLU A 239 -1.33 7.96 -13.23
C GLU A 239 -0.23 8.70 -12.48
N VAL A 240 0.65 7.92 -11.86
CA VAL A 240 1.87 8.39 -11.21
C VAL A 240 3.03 7.55 -11.71
N VAL A 241 4.15 8.19 -11.99
CA VAL A 241 5.37 7.54 -12.46
C VAL A 241 6.45 7.64 -11.39
N LEU A 242 6.96 6.51 -10.94
CA LEU A 242 8.15 6.47 -10.09
C LEU A 242 9.38 6.36 -10.97
N ARG A 243 10.26 7.35 -10.84
CA ARG A 243 11.54 7.39 -11.54
C ARG A 243 12.56 6.49 -10.85
N ASP A 244 12.56 6.48 -9.52
CA ASP A 244 13.49 5.70 -8.71
C ASP A 244 12.95 5.40 -7.32
N PHE A 245 13.38 4.28 -6.76
CA PHE A 245 13.30 3.94 -5.35
C PHE A 245 14.70 3.58 -4.86
N LYS A 246 15.16 4.23 -3.79
CA LYS A 246 16.47 3.99 -3.21
C LYS A 246 16.39 3.80 -1.71
N PHE A 247 16.89 2.68 -1.23
CA PHE A 247 17.12 2.46 0.19
C PHE A 247 18.62 2.55 0.51
N THR A 248 18.97 3.35 1.52
CA THR A 248 20.32 3.45 2.04
C THR A 248 20.30 3.01 3.50
N PRO A 249 20.89 1.86 3.85
CA PRO A 249 20.94 1.39 5.24
C PRO A 249 21.58 2.42 6.17
N GLU A 250 21.15 2.49 7.42
CA GLU A 250 21.67 3.43 8.42
C GLU A 250 23.20 3.36 8.55
N SER A 251 23.78 2.17 8.50
CA SER A 251 25.23 1.96 8.56
C SER A 251 26.03 2.64 7.45
N GLN A 252 25.39 2.99 6.32
CA GLN A 252 25.99 3.71 5.20
C GLN A 252 25.76 5.22 5.28
N LEU A 253 24.72 5.70 5.97
CA LEU A 253 24.42 7.13 6.08
C LEU A 253 25.50 7.90 6.86
N PHE A 254 26.20 7.26 7.77
CA PHE A 254 27.26 7.87 8.59
C PHE A 254 28.65 7.84 7.92
N ARG A 255 28.81 7.13 6.79
CA ARG A 255 30.08 7.06 6.05
C ARG A 255 30.24 8.16 4.99
N LEU A 256 29.18 8.91 4.73
CA LEU A 256 29.14 9.94 3.68
C LEU A 256 29.25 11.38 4.23
N ARG A 257 29.62 11.52 5.51
CA ARG A 257 29.89 12.81 6.16
C ARG A 257 31.39 13.02 6.41
#